data_c34d5b7ae9726276410e8bf3f574f2a6
#
_entry.id   c34d5b7ae9726276410e8bf3f574f2a6
#
_cell.length_a   1.000
_cell.length_b   1.000
_cell.length_c   1.000
_cell.angle_alpha   90.00
_cell.angle_beta   90.00
_cell.angle_gamma   90.00
#
_symmetry.space_group_name_H-M   'P 1'
#
loop_
_entity.id
_entity.type
_entity.pdbx_description
1 polymer ?
#
loop_
_entity_poly.entity_id
_entity_poly.type
_entity_poly.pdbx_seq_one_letter_code
_entity_poly.pdbx_strand_id
1 'polypeptide(L)'
;QEMSVVFRNKSRSQNVFGLKISLSTETKGIEFAKNSFYVQRLTPGEAITLKSLMTIAEDTAPGQVTVTFSLEYEDSKATAATGTETLTFNISQLLRAELEASDIPSIVYTMDTIEVPVKAMNLGRDKLYNAKVRLEATGLSPSGTVFLGNIEAGTAAEGSMKIYVKGKTNET
;
A
#
# COMPACT_ATOMS: atom_id res chain seq x y z
N GLN A 1 -1.38 -9.45 -8.88
CA GLN A 1 -2.68 -9.41 -8.17
C GLN A 1 -3.81 -9.69 -9.17
N GLU A 2 -4.83 -10.53 -8.81
CA GLU A 2 -5.98 -10.77 -9.68
C GLU A 2 -6.98 -9.61 -9.54
N MET A 3 -7.33 -9.02 -10.68
CA MET A 3 -8.42 -8.06 -10.80
C MET A 3 -9.65 -8.80 -11.33
N SER A 4 -10.80 -8.63 -10.68
CA SER A 4 -12.09 -9.22 -11.08
C SER A 4 -13.15 -8.13 -11.12
N VAL A 5 -13.75 -7.92 -12.29
CA VAL A 5 -14.75 -6.87 -12.51
C VAL A 5 -15.99 -7.44 -13.17
N VAL A 6 -17.15 -7.04 -12.68
CA VAL A 6 -18.45 -7.50 -13.17
C VAL A 6 -19.08 -6.41 -14.05
N PHE A 7 -19.35 -6.73 -15.30
CA PHE A 7 -20.12 -5.91 -16.22
C PHE A 7 -21.53 -6.46 -16.36
N ARG A 8 -22.52 -5.59 -16.28
CA ARG A 8 -23.93 -5.97 -16.40
C ARG A 8 -24.64 -5.14 -17.48
N ASN A 9 -25.39 -5.80 -18.35
CA ASN A 9 -26.32 -5.11 -19.21
C ASN A 9 -27.54 -4.61 -18.39
N LYS A 10 -27.59 -3.30 -18.13
CA LYS A 10 -28.67 -2.66 -17.36
C LYS A 10 -29.93 -2.39 -18.19
N SER A 11 -29.92 -2.64 -19.50
CA SER A 11 -31.11 -2.51 -20.34
C SER A 11 -32.20 -3.49 -19.85
N ARG A 12 -33.44 -3.06 -19.95
CA ARG A 12 -34.60 -3.90 -19.62
C ARG A 12 -35.08 -4.76 -20.80
N SER A 13 -34.70 -4.38 -22.01
CA SER A 13 -35.25 -4.98 -23.22
C SER A 13 -34.27 -5.16 -24.39
N GLN A 14 -33.06 -4.56 -24.30
CA GLN A 14 -32.12 -4.56 -25.42
C GLN A 14 -30.93 -5.48 -25.15
N ASN A 15 -30.62 -6.32 -26.14
CA ASN A 15 -29.36 -7.07 -26.13
C ASN A 15 -28.19 -6.15 -26.52
N VAL A 16 -27.03 -6.49 -26.04
CA VAL A 16 -25.73 -5.98 -26.50
C VAL A 16 -25.06 -7.08 -27.31
N PHE A 17 -24.56 -6.74 -28.50
CA PHE A 17 -23.87 -7.67 -29.38
C PHE A 17 -22.43 -7.21 -29.63
N GLY A 18 -21.56 -8.19 -29.90
CA GLY A 18 -20.18 -7.91 -30.27
C GLY A 18 -19.41 -7.06 -29.26
N LEU A 19 -19.76 -7.18 -27.96
CA LEU A 19 -19.16 -6.35 -26.92
C LEU A 19 -17.66 -6.64 -26.80
N LYS A 20 -16.85 -5.65 -27.14
CA LYS A 20 -15.41 -5.62 -26.90
C LYS A 20 -15.14 -4.68 -25.75
N ILE A 21 -14.38 -5.14 -24.77
CA ILE A 21 -13.96 -4.37 -23.60
C ILE A 21 -12.45 -4.33 -23.58
N SER A 22 -11.87 -3.13 -23.65
CA SER A 22 -10.43 -2.90 -23.58
C SER A 22 -10.06 -2.18 -22.29
N LEU A 23 -8.99 -2.65 -21.63
CA LEU A 23 -8.48 -2.08 -20.41
C LEU A 23 -7.23 -1.26 -20.69
N SER A 24 -7.13 -0.09 -20.10
CA SER A 24 -5.94 0.75 -20.14
C SER A 24 -5.75 1.49 -18.82
N THR A 25 -4.52 1.91 -18.56
CA THR A 25 -4.17 2.84 -17.49
C THR A 25 -3.02 3.72 -17.94
N GLU A 26 -3.00 4.96 -17.49
CA GLU A 26 -1.89 5.88 -17.74
C GLU A 26 -0.78 5.78 -16.69
N THR A 27 -1.01 5.04 -15.62
CA THR A 27 -0.02 4.84 -14.56
C THR A 27 1.08 3.91 -15.05
N LYS A 28 2.30 4.42 -15.09
CA LYS A 28 3.47 3.63 -15.48
C LYS A 28 3.72 2.50 -14.48
N GLY A 29 4.25 1.38 -14.98
CA GLY A 29 4.56 0.23 -14.13
C GLY A 29 3.38 -0.69 -13.83
N ILE A 30 2.22 -0.48 -14.47
CA ILE A 30 1.06 -1.37 -14.35
C ILE A 30 0.80 -2.04 -15.69
N GLU A 31 0.75 -3.36 -15.66
CA GLU A 31 0.48 -4.18 -16.84
C GLU A 31 -0.65 -5.16 -16.56
N PHE A 32 -1.46 -5.43 -17.58
CA PHE A 32 -2.52 -6.42 -17.54
C PHE A 32 -2.16 -7.61 -18.41
N ALA A 33 -2.15 -8.81 -17.86
CA ALA A 33 -1.89 -10.03 -18.61
C ALA A 33 -2.94 -10.25 -19.74
N LYS A 34 -4.15 -9.74 -19.51
CA LYS A 34 -5.22 -9.70 -20.52
C LYS A 34 -5.90 -8.34 -20.44
N ASN A 35 -5.77 -7.57 -21.50
CA ASN A 35 -6.29 -6.20 -21.58
C ASN A 35 -7.46 -6.05 -22.57
N SER A 36 -7.95 -7.13 -23.19
CA SER A 36 -9.08 -7.12 -24.10
C SER A 36 -9.95 -8.36 -23.92
N PHE A 37 -11.25 -8.15 -23.91
CA PHE A 37 -12.26 -9.19 -23.76
C PHE A 37 -13.33 -9.03 -24.83
N TYR A 38 -13.88 -10.15 -25.29
CA TYR A 38 -14.94 -10.17 -26.27
C TYR A 38 -16.11 -11.02 -25.79
N VAL A 39 -17.32 -10.49 -25.94
CA VAL A 39 -18.57 -11.18 -25.59
C VAL A 39 -19.50 -11.07 -26.78
N GLN A 40 -19.86 -12.20 -27.34
CA GLN A 40 -20.68 -12.23 -28.56
C GLN A 40 -22.07 -11.61 -28.33
N ARG A 41 -22.68 -11.84 -27.18
CA ARG A 41 -23.99 -11.33 -26.79
C ARG A 41 -24.12 -11.23 -25.28
N LEU A 42 -24.79 -10.18 -24.82
CA LEU A 42 -25.15 -9.98 -23.42
C LEU A 42 -26.63 -9.57 -23.36
N THR A 43 -27.46 -10.46 -22.80
CA THR A 43 -28.91 -10.24 -22.72
C THR A 43 -29.30 -9.21 -21.67
N PRO A 44 -30.54 -8.69 -21.69
CA PRO A 44 -31.00 -7.77 -20.64
C PRO A 44 -30.85 -8.35 -19.23
N GLY A 45 -30.23 -7.58 -18.34
CA GLY A 45 -29.97 -7.96 -16.96
C GLY A 45 -28.82 -8.94 -16.74
N GLU A 46 -28.28 -9.54 -17.80
CA GLU A 46 -27.14 -10.47 -17.73
C GLU A 46 -25.86 -9.76 -17.30
N ALA A 47 -25.01 -10.51 -16.58
CA ALA A 47 -23.72 -10.03 -16.12
C ALA A 47 -22.60 -10.99 -16.51
N ILE A 48 -21.44 -10.46 -16.80
CA ILE A 48 -20.21 -11.20 -17.04
C ILE A 48 -19.14 -10.77 -16.07
N THR A 49 -18.26 -11.69 -15.71
CA THR A 49 -17.10 -11.41 -14.87
C THR A 49 -15.84 -11.43 -15.72
N LEU A 50 -15.12 -10.32 -15.75
CA LEU A 50 -13.82 -10.21 -16.39
C LEU A 50 -12.75 -10.42 -15.35
N LYS A 51 -11.77 -11.25 -15.67
CA LYS A 51 -10.61 -11.51 -14.82
C LYS A 51 -9.32 -11.24 -15.56
N SER A 52 -8.42 -10.50 -14.95
CA SER A 52 -7.07 -10.28 -15.48
C SER A 52 -6.08 -10.24 -14.33
N LEU A 53 -4.90 -10.81 -14.54
CA LEU A 53 -3.77 -10.60 -13.65
C LEU A 53 -3.19 -9.22 -13.93
N MET A 54 -3.08 -8.43 -12.88
CA MET A 54 -2.43 -7.13 -12.89
C MET A 54 -1.06 -7.27 -12.23
N THR A 55 -0.03 -6.90 -12.95
CA THR A 55 1.34 -6.79 -12.46
C THR A 55 1.64 -5.33 -12.17
N ILE A 56 2.20 -5.08 -11.01
CA ILE A 56 2.64 -3.74 -10.59
C ILE A 56 4.16 -3.83 -10.45
N ALA A 57 4.87 -3.02 -11.22
CA ALA A 57 6.32 -2.94 -11.16
C ALA A 57 6.77 -2.40 -9.79
N GLU A 58 7.92 -2.83 -9.36
CA GLU A 58 8.43 -2.48 -8.02
C GLU A 58 8.71 -0.98 -7.84
N ASP A 59 9.00 -0.28 -8.92
CA ASP A 59 9.28 1.16 -8.96
C ASP A 59 8.02 2.00 -9.20
N THR A 60 6.84 1.39 -9.24
CA THR A 60 5.58 2.12 -9.39
C THR A 60 5.37 3.03 -8.17
N ALA A 61 5.19 4.32 -8.43
CA ALA A 61 4.93 5.28 -7.37
C ALA A 61 3.63 4.96 -6.61
N PRO A 62 3.62 5.09 -5.27
CA PRO A 62 2.39 4.96 -4.50
C PRO A 62 1.41 6.08 -4.86
N GLY A 63 0.14 5.78 -4.80
CA GLY A 63 -0.90 6.75 -5.10
C GLY A 63 -2.14 6.17 -5.76
N GLN A 64 -3.00 7.03 -6.22
CA GLN A 64 -4.25 6.66 -6.88
C GLN A 64 -4.00 6.23 -8.32
N VAL A 65 -4.57 5.09 -8.69
CA VAL A 65 -4.54 4.53 -10.04
C VAL A 65 -5.94 4.46 -10.59
N THR A 66 -6.09 4.90 -11.83
CA THR A 66 -7.35 4.77 -12.58
C THR A 66 -7.15 3.78 -13.72
N VAL A 67 -8.00 2.76 -13.78
CA VAL A 67 -8.11 1.83 -14.89
C VAL A 67 -9.33 2.23 -15.70
N THR A 68 -9.15 2.42 -16.99
CA THR A 68 -10.19 2.78 -17.95
C THR A 68 -10.61 1.55 -18.72
N PHE A 69 -11.91 1.30 -18.78
CA PHE A 69 -12.57 0.29 -19.60
C PHE A 69 -13.26 0.97 -20.76
N SER A 70 -12.73 0.76 -21.95
CA SER A 70 -13.36 1.23 -23.18
C SER A 70 -14.23 0.12 -23.75
N LEU A 71 -15.49 0.44 -24.04
CA LEU A 71 -16.49 -0.49 -24.54
C LEU A 71 -16.88 -0.12 -25.96
N GLU A 72 -16.89 -1.11 -26.84
CA GLU A 72 -17.40 -1.04 -28.21
C GLU A 72 -18.43 -2.16 -28.35
N TYR A 73 -19.64 -1.84 -28.83
CA TYR A 73 -20.70 -2.83 -28.99
C TYR A 73 -21.74 -2.38 -30.02
N GLU A 74 -22.61 -3.27 -30.38
CA GLU A 74 -23.78 -3.00 -31.22
C GLU A 74 -25.08 -3.23 -30.44
N ASP A 75 -26.09 -2.42 -30.73
CA ASP A 75 -27.44 -2.61 -30.20
C ASP A 75 -28.22 -3.65 -31.01
N SER A 76 -29.49 -3.90 -30.65
CA SER A 76 -30.37 -4.85 -31.35
C SER A 76 -30.73 -4.45 -32.77
N LYS A 77 -30.36 -3.25 -33.24
CA LYS A 77 -30.56 -2.74 -34.60
C LYS A 77 -29.25 -2.68 -35.41
N ALA A 78 -28.20 -3.34 -34.90
CA ALA A 78 -26.83 -3.27 -35.44
C ALA A 78 -26.27 -1.84 -35.51
N THR A 79 -26.67 -0.97 -34.57
CA THR A 79 -26.10 0.36 -34.44
C THR A 79 -24.91 0.29 -33.51
N ALA A 80 -23.75 0.73 -33.98
CA ALA A 80 -22.54 0.78 -33.20
C ALA A 80 -22.65 1.82 -32.05
N ALA A 81 -22.20 1.45 -30.89
CA ALA A 81 -22.15 2.30 -29.71
C ALA A 81 -20.84 2.10 -28.95
N THR A 82 -20.45 3.12 -28.26
CA THR A 82 -19.24 3.10 -27.39
C THR A 82 -19.59 3.56 -25.98
N GLY A 83 -18.77 3.16 -25.03
CA GLY A 83 -18.89 3.60 -23.65
C GLY A 83 -17.52 3.58 -22.97
N THR A 84 -17.44 4.28 -21.86
CA THR A 84 -16.23 4.30 -21.03
C THR A 84 -16.64 4.20 -19.57
N GLU A 85 -15.99 3.31 -18.84
CA GLU A 85 -16.13 3.14 -17.40
C GLU A 85 -14.75 3.21 -16.76
N THR A 86 -14.66 3.65 -15.52
CA THR A 86 -13.40 3.75 -14.79
C THR A 86 -13.48 3.05 -13.44
N LEU A 87 -12.39 2.44 -13.05
CA LEU A 87 -12.17 1.89 -11.71
C LEU A 87 -10.93 2.54 -11.11
N THR A 88 -11.07 3.02 -9.89
CA THR A 88 -9.97 3.65 -9.17
C THR A 88 -9.61 2.86 -7.92
N PHE A 89 -8.32 2.66 -7.70
CA PHE A 89 -7.78 2.06 -6.47
C PHE A 89 -6.47 2.74 -6.07
N ASN A 90 -5.99 2.48 -4.85
CA ASN A 90 -4.73 3.02 -4.37
C ASN A 90 -3.64 1.95 -4.37
N ILE A 91 -2.46 2.32 -4.87
CA ILE A 91 -1.23 1.58 -4.63
C ILE A 91 -0.61 2.14 -3.36
N SER A 92 -0.28 1.26 -2.43
CA SER A 92 0.51 1.58 -1.24
C SER A 92 1.76 0.73 -1.23
N GLN A 93 2.87 1.33 -0.84
CA GLN A 93 4.10 0.58 -0.60
C GLN A 93 4.15 0.06 0.84
N LEU A 94 4.74 -1.11 1.02
CA LEU A 94 4.94 -1.68 2.35
C LEU A 94 6.02 -0.86 3.07
N LEU A 95 5.67 -0.29 4.21
CA LEU A 95 6.65 0.36 5.08
C LEU A 95 7.57 -0.71 5.68
N ARG A 96 8.87 -0.54 5.54
CA ARG A 96 9.88 -1.42 6.11
C ARG A 96 10.85 -0.56 6.91
N ALA A 97 10.78 -0.69 8.22
CA ALA A 97 11.69 0.00 9.13
C ALA A 97 12.43 -1.04 9.97
N GLU A 98 13.69 -0.79 10.20
CA GLU A 98 14.53 -1.56 11.11
C GLU A 98 15.10 -0.63 12.18
N LEU A 99 15.11 -1.09 13.42
CA LEU A 99 15.65 -0.36 14.56
C LEU A 99 16.91 -1.06 15.07
N GLU A 100 17.97 -0.31 15.16
CA GLU A 100 19.24 -0.72 15.74
C GLU A 100 19.48 0.07 17.03
N ALA A 101 19.82 -0.62 18.10
CA ALA A 101 20.33 -0.02 19.33
C ALA A 101 21.75 -0.53 19.53
N SER A 102 22.71 0.36 19.54
CA SER A 102 24.12 0.06 19.72
C SER A 102 24.59 0.49 21.13
N ASP A 103 25.72 -0.06 21.53
CA ASP A 103 26.42 0.38 22.74
C ASP A 103 25.60 0.32 24.03
N ILE A 104 24.75 -0.69 24.18
CA ILE A 104 24.03 -0.95 25.42
C ILE A 104 25.02 -1.54 26.42
N PRO A 105 25.27 -0.89 27.56
CA PRO A 105 26.17 -1.42 28.59
C PRO A 105 25.70 -2.80 29.06
N SER A 106 26.62 -3.75 29.14
CA SER A 106 26.32 -5.11 29.64
C SER A 106 26.04 -5.15 31.16
N ILE A 107 26.50 -4.14 31.89
CA ILE A 107 26.29 -3.97 33.32
C ILE A 107 25.87 -2.52 33.57
N VAL A 108 24.78 -2.35 34.28
CA VAL A 108 24.29 -1.05 34.76
C VAL A 108 23.93 -1.17 36.24
N TYR A 109 24.17 -0.11 36.99
CA TYR A 109 23.83 -0.10 38.43
C TYR A 109 22.48 0.59 38.66
N THR A 110 21.83 0.23 39.74
CA THR A 110 20.62 0.92 40.18
C THR A 110 20.91 2.39 40.45
N MET A 111 19.99 3.27 40.11
CA MET A 111 20.09 4.74 40.20
C MET A 111 21.00 5.39 39.15
N ASP A 112 21.60 4.61 38.24
CA ASP A 112 22.35 5.16 37.13
C ASP A 112 21.42 5.71 36.04
N THR A 113 21.96 6.67 35.30
CA THR A 113 21.38 7.14 34.03
C THR A 113 22.30 6.74 32.91
N ILE A 114 21.80 5.93 32.00
CA ILE A 114 22.53 5.52 30.80
C ILE A 114 21.97 6.25 29.60
N GLU A 115 22.81 6.47 28.60
CA GLU A 115 22.41 6.97 27.30
C GLU A 115 22.54 5.86 26.27
N VAL A 116 21.42 5.55 25.59
CA VAL A 116 21.34 4.50 24.57
C VAL A 116 21.15 5.15 23.21
N PRO A 117 22.13 5.07 22.31
CA PRO A 117 21.97 5.51 20.95
C PRO A 117 21.01 4.56 20.22
N VAL A 118 20.15 5.14 19.41
CA VAL A 118 19.17 4.42 18.58
C VAL A 118 19.29 4.90 17.14
N LYS A 119 19.24 3.96 16.22
CA LYS A 119 19.28 4.22 14.79
C LYS A 119 18.11 3.52 14.13
N ALA A 120 17.27 4.26 13.41
CA ALA A 120 16.19 3.71 12.62
C ALA A 120 16.54 3.81 11.14
N MET A 121 16.46 2.70 10.44
CA MET A 121 16.71 2.58 9.00
C MET A 121 15.39 2.41 8.27
N ASN A 122 15.20 3.19 7.22
CA ASN A 122 14.08 3.03 6.32
C ASN A 122 14.48 2.09 5.17
N LEU A 123 14.12 0.83 5.28
CA LEU A 123 14.37 -0.19 4.25
C LEU A 123 13.24 -0.26 3.22
N GLY A 124 12.21 0.59 3.38
CA GLY A 124 11.14 0.77 2.42
C GLY A 124 11.54 1.68 1.26
N ARG A 125 10.62 1.87 0.34
CA ARG A 125 10.79 2.78 -0.82
C ARG A 125 10.09 4.11 -0.62
N ASP A 126 9.25 4.20 0.40
CA ASP A 126 8.53 5.41 0.75
C ASP A 126 9.18 6.11 1.93
N LYS A 127 9.01 7.43 1.99
CA LYS A 127 9.50 8.25 3.10
C LYS A 127 8.72 7.94 4.38
N LEU A 128 9.43 7.70 5.46
CA LEU A 128 8.83 7.66 6.79
C LEU A 128 8.67 9.08 7.32
N TYR A 129 7.45 9.43 7.69
CA TYR A 129 7.15 10.73 8.26
C TYR A 129 7.04 10.66 9.78
N ASN A 130 7.60 11.66 10.47
CA ASN A 130 7.49 11.81 11.93
C ASN A 130 7.91 10.54 12.70
N ALA A 131 8.98 9.88 12.25
CA ALA A 131 9.50 8.70 12.90
C ALA A 131 9.90 9.01 14.36
N LYS A 132 9.52 8.14 15.26
CA LYS A 132 9.83 8.26 16.69
C LYS A 132 10.06 6.88 17.29
N VAL A 133 11.00 6.82 18.24
CA VAL A 133 11.34 5.60 18.98
C VAL A 133 10.90 5.77 20.42
N ARG A 134 10.24 4.75 20.96
CA ARG A 134 9.83 4.67 22.35
C ARG A 134 10.32 3.35 22.94
N LEU A 135 10.91 3.42 24.11
CA LEU A 135 11.30 2.25 24.89
C LEU A 135 10.24 1.98 25.97
N GLU A 136 9.86 0.73 26.09
CA GLU A 136 9.02 0.23 27.18
C GLU A 136 9.73 -0.96 27.82
N ALA A 137 10.06 -0.83 29.10
CA ALA A 137 10.72 -1.88 29.87
C ALA A 137 10.40 -1.78 31.35
N THR A 138 10.32 -2.94 32.02
CA THR A 138 10.12 -3.01 33.47
C THR A 138 11.42 -2.69 34.18
N GLY A 139 11.35 -1.88 35.24
CA GLY A 139 12.53 -1.49 36.04
C GLY A 139 13.36 -0.36 35.42
N LEU A 140 12.99 0.14 34.24
CA LEU A 140 13.63 1.28 33.60
C LEU A 140 12.67 2.46 33.51
N SER A 141 13.21 3.67 33.55
CA SER A 141 12.46 4.90 33.33
C SER A 141 13.09 5.66 32.16
N PRO A 142 12.65 5.41 30.91
CA PRO A 142 13.16 6.15 29.76
C PRO A 142 12.73 7.61 29.84
N SER A 143 13.58 8.51 29.36
CA SER A 143 13.32 9.96 29.33
C SER A 143 12.19 10.38 28.38
N GLY A 144 11.50 9.43 27.76
CA GLY A 144 10.39 9.68 26.86
C GLY A 144 10.60 9.07 25.47
N THR A 145 10.16 9.80 24.47
CA THR A 145 10.23 9.39 23.06
C THR A 145 11.36 10.14 22.38
N VAL A 146 12.20 9.44 21.62
CA VAL A 146 13.18 10.04 20.72
C VAL A 146 12.49 10.32 19.39
N PHE A 147 12.50 11.56 18.96
CA PHE A 147 11.98 11.97 17.67
C PHE A 147 13.10 11.97 16.62
N LEU A 148 12.95 11.20 15.58
CA LEU A 148 13.93 11.04 14.50
C LEU A 148 13.58 11.85 13.26
N GLY A 149 12.38 12.45 13.21
CA GLY A 149 11.92 13.23 12.08
C GLY A 149 11.50 12.39 10.88
N ASN A 150 11.79 12.89 9.70
CA ASN A 150 11.50 12.21 8.45
C ASN A 150 12.72 11.41 7.99
N ILE A 151 12.51 10.17 7.55
CA ILE A 151 13.58 9.28 7.06
C ILE A 151 13.28 8.94 5.61
N GLU A 152 14.14 9.39 4.71
CA GLU A 152 14.02 9.09 3.27
C GLU A 152 14.22 7.58 3.00
N ALA A 153 13.71 7.10 1.86
CA ALA A 153 13.90 5.73 1.43
C ALA A 153 15.39 5.37 1.34
N GLY A 154 15.77 4.23 1.90
CA GLY A 154 17.15 3.74 1.90
C GLY A 154 18.11 4.52 2.82
N THR A 155 17.61 5.41 3.66
CA THR A 155 18.44 6.19 4.60
C THR A 155 18.14 5.80 6.06
N ALA A 156 18.98 6.30 6.98
CA ALA A 156 18.83 6.14 8.41
C ALA A 156 18.78 7.49 9.12
N ALA A 157 18.12 7.50 10.27
CA ALA A 157 18.18 8.60 11.22
C ALA A 157 18.60 8.08 12.60
N GLU A 158 19.35 8.90 13.33
CA GLU A 158 19.95 8.56 14.61
C GLU A 158 19.47 9.51 15.70
N GLY A 159 19.43 9.01 16.92
CA GLY A 159 19.11 9.77 18.11
C GLY A 159 19.61 9.05 19.35
N SER A 160 19.44 9.64 20.51
CA SER A 160 19.77 8.98 21.78
C SER A 160 18.64 9.07 22.78
N MET A 161 18.56 8.09 23.65
CA MET A 161 17.59 8.01 24.74
C MET A 161 18.29 7.91 26.07
N LYS A 162 17.95 8.81 26.99
CA LYS A 162 18.38 8.69 28.42
C LYS A 162 17.43 7.76 29.16
N ILE A 163 17.99 6.81 29.88
CA ILE A 163 17.26 5.80 30.60
C ILE A 163 17.73 5.80 32.03
N TYR A 164 16.82 6.07 32.96
CA TYR A 164 17.10 5.95 34.39
C TYR A 164 16.79 4.54 34.86
N VAL A 165 17.77 3.90 35.53
CA VAL A 165 17.64 2.55 36.10
C VAL A 165 17.07 2.66 37.50
N LYS A 166 15.81 2.25 37.71
CA LYS A 166 15.15 2.31 39.02
C LYS A 166 15.84 1.41 40.02
N GLY A 167 16.00 1.88 41.22
CA GLY A 167 16.41 1.05 42.38
C GLY A 167 15.33 -0.02 42.65
N LYS A 168 15.79 -1.18 43.14
CA LYS A 168 14.87 -2.21 43.63
C LYS A 168 14.18 -1.63 44.86
N THR A 169 12.88 -1.41 44.84
CA THR A 169 12.09 -1.15 46.03
C THR A 169 12.02 -2.47 46.78
N ASN A 170 12.71 -2.59 47.92
CA ASN A 170 12.42 -3.67 48.84
C ASN A 170 11.03 -3.37 49.43
N GLU A 171 10.02 -4.12 48.99
CA GLU A 171 8.78 -4.19 49.72
C GLU A 171 9.09 -4.89 51.04
N THR A 172 8.96 -4.12 52.13
CA THR A 172 8.97 -4.62 53.51
C THR A 172 7.62 -5.24 53.82
#